data_5745164029660a3b7f6d31f795679bfa
#
_entry.id   5745164029660a3b7f6d31f795679bfa
#
_cell.length_a   1.000
_cell.length_b   1.000
_cell.length_c   1.000
_cell.angle_alpha   90.00
_cell.angle_beta   90.00
_cell.angle_gamma   90.00
#
_symmetry.space_group_name_H-M   'P 1'
#
loop_
_entity.id
_entity.type
_entity.pdbx_description
1 polymer ?
#
loop_
_entity_poly.entity_id
_entity_poly.type
_entity_poly.pdbx_seq_one_letter_code
_entity_poly.pdbx_strand_id
1 'polypeptide(L)'
;MYDMNNLSKLKVLDEQAPEPMKAFWAFNDAAFAEGALSKLTKELIALGVAVTTQCPYCIELHTKAARDAGATDAQLSEAAIVALSLIHI
;
A
#
# COMPACT_ATOMS: atom_id res chain seq x y z
N MET A 1 -8.48 -18.40 -3.77
CA MET A 1 -7.30 -18.27 -2.90
C MET A 1 -7.22 -16.86 -2.30
N TYR A 2 -6.92 -15.85 -3.08
CA TYR A 2 -6.94 -14.47 -2.59
C TYR A 2 -8.31 -13.86 -2.83
N ASP A 3 -8.92 -13.34 -1.78
CA ASP A 3 -10.23 -12.70 -1.83
C ASP A 3 -10.13 -11.38 -1.10
N MET A 4 -10.37 -10.28 -1.79
CA MET A 4 -10.29 -8.94 -1.21
C MET A 4 -11.22 -8.75 -0.01
N ASN A 5 -12.29 -9.53 0.07
CA ASN A 5 -13.18 -9.51 1.23
C ASN A 5 -12.47 -9.96 2.52
N ASN A 6 -11.37 -10.70 2.41
CA ASN A 6 -10.57 -11.11 3.56
C ASN A 6 -9.94 -9.91 4.29
N LEU A 7 -9.82 -8.76 3.65
CA LEU A 7 -9.32 -7.55 4.30
C LEU A 7 -10.18 -7.15 5.51
N SER A 8 -11.47 -7.47 5.49
CA SER A 8 -12.34 -7.19 6.64
C SER A 8 -11.95 -7.99 7.88
N LYS A 9 -11.24 -9.10 7.71
CA LYS A 9 -10.78 -9.95 8.81
C LYS A 9 -9.68 -9.30 9.64
N LEU A 10 -9.05 -8.24 9.13
CA LEU A 10 -8.07 -7.48 9.90
C LEU A 10 -8.67 -6.86 11.16
N LYS A 11 -10.00 -6.69 11.19
CA LYS A 11 -10.71 -6.23 12.39
C LYS A 11 -10.48 -7.12 13.59
N VAL A 12 -10.25 -8.42 13.36
CA VAL A 12 -9.97 -9.35 14.45
C VAL A 12 -8.69 -8.93 15.20
N LEU A 13 -7.69 -8.44 14.47
CA LEU A 13 -6.46 -7.96 15.09
C LEU A 13 -6.72 -6.72 15.95
N ASP A 14 -7.57 -5.80 15.46
CA ASP A 14 -7.95 -4.62 16.21
C ASP A 14 -8.68 -4.98 17.50
N GLU A 15 -9.53 -6.02 17.45
CA GLU A 15 -10.31 -6.47 18.61
C GLU A 15 -9.46 -7.23 19.61
N GLN A 16 -8.54 -8.08 19.14
CA GLN A 16 -7.76 -8.97 20.00
C GLN A 16 -6.45 -8.35 20.50
N ALA A 17 -5.91 -7.36 19.78
CA ALA A 17 -4.67 -6.68 20.14
C ALA A 17 -4.82 -5.17 19.91
N PRO A 18 -5.72 -4.49 20.66
CA PRO A 18 -6.06 -3.11 20.37
C PRO A 18 -4.90 -2.13 20.51
N GLU A 19 -4.05 -2.27 21.52
CA GLU A 19 -2.95 -1.33 21.73
C GLU A 19 -1.89 -1.40 20.65
N PRO A 20 -1.34 -2.58 20.29
CA PRO A 20 -0.39 -2.67 19.18
C PRO A 20 -0.99 -2.22 17.86
N MET A 21 -2.24 -2.56 17.58
CA MET A 21 -2.86 -2.20 16.30
C MET A 21 -3.15 -0.70 16.23
N LYS A 22 -3.53 -0.08 17.33
CA LYS A 22 -3.71 1.36 17.38
C LYS A 22 -2.39 2.08 17.07
N ALA A 23 -1.29 1.62 17.66
CA ALA A 23 0.03 2.17 17.39
C ALA A 23 0.45 1.95 15.94
N PHE A 24 0.17 0.77 15.38
CA PHE A 24 0.45 0.46 13.98
C PHE A 24 -0.29 1.39 13.03
N TRP A 25 -1.60 1.57 13.23
CA TRP A 25 -2.38 2.44 12.36
C TRP A 25 -1.97 3.90 12.48
N ALA A 26 -1.61 4.36 13.68
CA ALA A 26 -1.09 5.71 13.87
C ALA A 26 0.23 5.90 13.12
N PHE A 27 1.12 4.91 13.18
CA PHE A 27 2.37 4.92 12.42
C PHE A 27 2.10 4.94 10.93
N ASN A 28 1.19 4.08 10.46
CA ASN A 28 0.83 3.99 9.05
C ASN A 28 0.32 5.35 8.52
N ASP A 29 -0.59 5.98 9.26
CA ASP A 29 -1.15 7.25 8.86
C ASP A 29 -0.09 8.35 8.81
N ALA A 30 0.80 8.37 9.79
CA ALA A 30 1.90 9.33 9.81
C ALA A 30 2.89 9.10 8.66
N ALA A 31 3.17 7.83 8.35
CA ALA A 31 4.09 7.48 7.27
C ALA A 31 3.57 7.96 5.91
N PHE A 32 2.26 7.86 5.68
CA PHE A 32 1.64 8.23 4.41
C PHE A 32 1.18 9.69 4.34
N ALA A 33 1.30 10.46 5.41
CA ALA A 33 0.93 11.87 5.41
C ALA A 33 1.87 12.67 4.51
N GLU A 34 1.36 13.78 3.94
CA GLU A 34 2.18 14.71 3.16
C GLU A 34 3.39 15.16 3.98
N GLY A 35 4.55 15.17 3.35
CA GLY A 35 5.79 15.62 3.94
C GLY A 35 6.72 16.11 2.85
N ALA A 36 8.00 15.75 2.93
CA ALA A 36 8.96 16.03 1.86
C ALA A 36 8.54 15.35 0.55
N LEU A 37 7.84 14.20 0.67
CA LEU A 37 7.23 13.52 -0.47
C LEU A 37 5.72 13.72 -0.41
N SER A 38 5.10 13.87 -1.58
CA SER A 38 3.64 13.97 -1.65
C SER A 38 3.00 12.63 -1.32
N LYS A 39 1.71 12.67 -0.93
CA LYS A 39 0.95 11.45 -0.70
C LYS A 39 0.92 10.57 -1.94
N LEU A 40 0.77 11.17 -3.13
CA LEU A 40 0.80 10.43 -4.39
C LEU A 40 2.11 9.67 -4.55
N THR A 41 3.23 10.35 -4.33
CA THR A 41 4.55 9.72 -4.43
C THR A 41 4.69 8.57 -3.43
N LYS A 42 4.23 8.76 -2.19
CA LYS A 42 4.27 7.72 -1.17
C LYS A 42 3.44 6.50 -1.55
N GLU A 43 2.26 6.71 -2.15
CA GLU A 43 1.42 5.60 -2.59
C GLU A 43 2.04 4.85 -3.78
N LEU A 44 2.74 5.56 -4.68
CA LEU A 44 3.47 4.91 -5.76
C LEU A 44 4.64 4.08 -5.24
N ILE A 45 5.33 4.57 -4.21
CA ILE A 45 6.38 3.78 -3.53
C ILE A 45 5.78 2.52 -2.91
N ALA A 46 4.63 2.67 -2.23
CA ALA A 46 3.95 1.54 -1.61
C ALA A 46 3.53 0.50 -2.65
N LEU A 47 3.04 0.95 -3.81
CA LEU A 47 2.71 0.03 -4.91
C LEU A 47 3.96 -0.73 -5.38
N GLY A 48 5.09 -0.05 -5.52
CA GLY A 48 6.35 -0.70 -5.89
C GLY A 48 6.76 -1.77 -4.89
N VAL A 49 6.66 -1.47 -3.60
CA VAL A 49 6.95 -2.44 -2.55
C VAL A 49 5.98 -3.63 -2.61
N ALA A 50 4.69 -3.35 -2.81
CA ALA A 50 3.66 -4.39 -2.90
C ALA A 50 3.90 -5.35 -4.06
N VAL A 51 4.33 -4.82 -5.21
CA VAL A 51 4.70 -5.64 -6.38
C VAL A 51 5.89 -6.53 -6.03
N THR A 52 6.89 -5.96 -5.37
CA THR A 52 8.10 -6.68 -4.99
C THR A 52 7.82 -7.81 -4.00
N THR A 53 6.96 -7.55 -3.01
CA THR A 53 6.59 -8.56 -2.01
C THR A 53 5.54 -9.54 -2.52
N GLN A 54 4.96 -9.29 -3.70
CA GLN A 54 3.93 -10.11 -4.31
C GLN A 54 2.69 -10.26 -3.44
N CYS A 55 2.27 -9.17 -2.79
CA CYS A 55 1.11 -9.16 -1.92
C CYS A 55 -0.12 -8.66 -2.69
N PRO A 56 -1.06 -9.53 -3.08
CA PRO A 56 -2.23 -9.11 -3.86
C PRO A 56 -3.09 -8.09 -3.14
N TYR A 57 -3.23 -8.21 -1.82
CA TYR A 57 -4.02 -7.28 -1.01
C TYR A 57 -3.38 -5.89 -0.98
N CYS A 58 -2.05 -5.86 -0.85
CA CYS A 58 -1.31 -4.59 -0.83
C CYS A 58 -1.37 -3.90 -2.20
N ILE A 59 -1.25 -4.68 -3.28
CA ILE A 59 -1.36 -4.16 -4.65
C ILE A 59 -2.72 -3.50 -4.84
N GLU A 60 -3.80 -4.18 -4.46
CA GLU A 60 -5.15 -3.65 -4.60
C GLU A 60 -5.35 -2.37 -3.78
N LEU A 61 -4.97 -2.39 -2.51
CA LEU A 61 -5.14 -1.25 -1.61
C LEU A 61 -4.36 -0.03 -2.07
N HIS A 62 -3.10 -0.21 -2.44
CA HIS A 62 -2.25 0.93 -2.79
C HIS A 62 -2.46 1.42 -4.21
N THR A 63 -2.91 0.55 -5.12
CA THR A 63 -3.37 0.99 -6.45
C THR A 63 -4.56 1.93 -6.29
N LYS A 64 -5.54 1.53 -5.48
CA LYS A 64 -6.72 2.36 -5.21
C LYS A 64 -6.32 3.67 -4.54
N ALA A 65 -5.49 3.60 -3.49
CA ALA A 65 -5.06 4.79 -2.77
C ALA A 65 -4.27 5.76 -3.66
N ALA A 66 -3.43 5.21 -4.55
CA ALA A 66 -2.69 6.04 -5.49
C ALA A 66 -3.63 6.74 -6.48
N ARG A 67 -4.63 6.01 -7.01
CA ARG A 67 -5.66 6.62 -7.88
C ARG A 67 -6.43 7.71 -7.16
N ASP A 68 -6.82 7.48 -5.92
CA ASP A 68 -7.53 8.47 -5.11
C ASP A 68 -6.66 9.72 -4.85
N ALA A 69 -5.34 9.55 -4.82
CA ALA A 69 -4.39 10.65 -4.69
C ALA A 69 -4.06 11.33 -6.02
N GLY A 70 -4.63 10.87 -7.14
CA GLY A 70 -4.48 11.49 -8.44
C GLY A 70 -3.56 10.77 -9.42
N ALA A 71 -3.14 9.54 -9.13
CA ALA A 71 -2.28 8.79 -10.04
C ALA A 71 -3.00 8.44 -11.34
N THR A 72 -2.28 8.59 -12.43
CA THR A 72 -2.74 8.13 -13.76
C THR A 72 -2.34 6.67 -13.95
N ASP A 73 -2.97 6.00 -14.93
CA ASP A 73 -2.60 4.64 -15.29
C ASP A 73 -1.14 4.55 -15.72
N ALA A 74 -0.63 5.58 -16.40
CA ALA A 74 0.78 5.64 -16.79
C ALA A 74 1.69 5.67 -15.57
N GLN A 75 1.37 6.47 -14.56
CA GLN A 75 2.17 6.55 -13.34
C GLN A 75 2.16 5.23 -12.57
N LEU A 76 1.00 4.59 -12.47
CA LEU A 76 0.89 3.27 -11.83
C LEU A 76 1.73 2.23 -12.56
N SER A 77 1.65 2.24 -13.89
CA SER A 77 2.40 1.29 -14.73
C SER A 77 3.90 1.49 -14.60
N GLU A 78 4.35 2.74 -14.62
CA GLU A 78 5.78 3.03 -14.50
C GLU A 78 6.33 2.64 -13.12
N ALA A 79 5.58 2.88 -12.05
CA ALA A 79 5.98 2.46 -10.70
C ALA A 79 6.12 0.94 -10.63
N ALA A 80 5.17 0.20 -11.21
CA ALA A 80 5.22 -1.26 -11.26
C ALA A 80 6.42 -1.75 -12.10
N ILE A 81 6.70 -1.12 -13.22
CA ILE A 81 7.81 -1.49 -14.09
C ILE A 81 9.16 -1.27 -13.39
N VAL A 82 9.31 -0.15 -12.67
CA VAL A 82 10.53 0.09 -11.89
C VAL A 82 10.73 -1.02 -10.86
N ALA A 83 9.67 -1.41 -10.16
CA ALA A 83 9.75 -2.50 -9.19
C ALA A 83 10.15 -3.81 -9.86
N LEU A 84 9.54 -4.14 -11.01
CA LEU A 84 9.86 -5.36 -11.75
C LEU A 84 11.31 -5.37 -12.22
N SER A 85 11.86 -4.22 -12.61
CA SER A 85 13.23 -4.13 -13.10
C SER A 85 14.27 -4.55 -12.04
N LEU A 86 13.93 -4.40 -10.76
CA LEU A 86 14.81 -4.75 -9.65
C LEU A 86 14.68 -6.20 -9.22
N ILE A 87 13.55 -6.84 -9.52
CA ILE A 87 13.30 -8.22 -9.14
C ILE A 87 14.18 -9.20 -9.93
N HIS A 88 14.56 -8.83 -11.15
CA HIS A 88 15.28 -9.71 -12.06
C HIS A 88 16.82 -9.57 -11.98
N ILE A 89 17.32 -8.75 -11.09
CA ILE A 89 18.74 -8.60 -10.86
C ILE A 89 19.24 -9.64 -9.87
#